data_c93d01ccdd79c6521b2b3439c8e2d81e
#
_entry.id   c93d01ccdd79c6521b2b3439c8e2d81e
#
_cell.length_a   1.000
_cell.length_b   1.000
_cell.length_c   1.000
_cell.angle_alpha   90.00
_cell.angle_beta   90.00
_cell.angle_gamma   90.00
#
_symmetry.space_group_name_H-M   'P 1'
#
loop_
_entity.id
_entity.type
_entity.pdbx_description
1 polymer ?
#
loop_
_entity_poly.entity_id
_entity_poly.type
_entity_poly.pdbx_seq_one_letter_code
_entity_poly.pdbx_strand_id
1 'polypeptide(L)'
;MFVGVGNSGDGGDVLALAGESSADEAIGGAVCIVAGHGSSTYGYGGGSGGGLYVCGGQASGLCKEDDVGGNVRAYGGTAAYSSGGTFNFVSGYGTLTSSGIFRVATASSGSDGTSGSTIARTGSASFGNSGHSLVSSGVATVGIGGDIDLAVGSGDSAAGGALSIRGGETEDAAACGGDVGLRGGPGTAVDAEGGSGGAIYVSGGTAGGCGATDVGGSARLYGGFSQEGVGGDIDLRSGWEREF
;
A
#
# COMPACT_ATOMS: atom_id res chain seq x y z
N MET A 1 -25.82 -11.05 20.86
CA MET A 1 -27.01 -10.38 20.30
C MET A 1 -27.33 -11.06 18.97
N PHE A 2 -28.55 -11.54 18.78
CA PHE A 2 -28.97 -12.18 17.52
C PHE A 2 -30.14 -11.36 16.96
N VAL A 3 -30.17 -11.19 15.64
CA VAL A 3 -31.24 -10.49 14.92
C VAL A 3 -32.00 -11.50 14.07
N GLY A 4 -33.29 -11.29 13.89
CA GLY A 4 -34.18 -12.21 13.20
C GLY A 4 -33.81 -12.45 11.74
N VAL A 5 -34.18 -13.62 11.24
CA VAL A 5 -34.01 -14.03 9.84
C VAL A 5 -35.26 -13.63 9.06
N GLY A 6 -35.11 -13.03 7.90
CA GLY A 6 -36.21 -12.78 6.95
C GLY A 6 -36.44 -14.00 6.05
N ASN A 7 -37.65 -14.55 6.01
CA ASN A 7 -38.00 -15.68 5.13
C ASN A 7 -38.58 -15.23 3.79
N SER A 8 -39.12 -13.99 3.73
CA SER A 8 -39.75 -13.42 2.54
C SER A 8 -39.44 -11.94 2.35
N GLY A 9 -38.39 -11.44 2.98
CA GLY A 9 -37.92 -10.05 2.91
C GLY A 9 -36.54 -9.94 3.55
N ASP A 10 -36.07 -8.71 3.75
CA ASP A 10 -34.74 -8.43 4.30
C ASP A 10 -34.62 -8.91 5.76
N GLY A 11 -33.41 -9.26 6.15
CA GLY A 11 -33.07 -9.54 7.55
C GLY A 11 -33.02 -8.25 8.36
N GLY A 12 -33.10 -8.35 9.69
CA GLY A 12 -33.02 -7.19 10.58
C GLY A 12 -31.60 -6.68 10.77
N ASP A 13 -31.48 -5.38 11.05
CA ASP A 13 -30.22 -4.66 11.29
C ASP A 13 -29.78 -4.71 12.76
N VAL A 14 -28.48 -4.55 12.98
CA VAL A 14 -27.88 -4.20 14.28
C VAL A 14 -27.31 -2.80 14.18
N LEU A 15 -27.84 -1.87 14.97
CA LEU A 15 -27.35 -0.49 15.05
C LEU A 15 -26.77 -0.22 16.44
N ALA A 16 -25.50 0.22 16.50
CA ALA A 16 -24.85 0.67 17.72
C ALA A 16 -24.39 2.12 17.51
N LEU A 17 -24.96 3.05 18.22
CA LEU A 17 -24.66 4.48 18.16
C LEU A 17 -24.16 4.98 19.53
N ALA A 18 -23.09 5.76 19.52
CA ALA A 18 -22.70 6.54 20.69
C ALA A 18 -23.49 7.88 20.73
N GLY A 19 -23.57 8.48 21.91
CA GLY A 19 -24.32 9.73 22.11
C GLY A 19 -23.66 10.92 21.43
N GLU A 20 -24.47 11.81 20.91
CA GLU A 20 -24.08 13.14 20.43
C GLU A 20 -23.82 14.09 21.62
N SER A 21 -22.92 15.03 21.48
CA SER A 21 -22.75 16.17 22.39
C SER A 21 -22.95 17.48 21.62
N SER A 22 -23.80 18.36 22.14
CA SER A 22 -24.03 19.71 21.64
C SER A 22 -23.42 20.80 22.52
N ALA A 23 -22.68 20.43 23.59
CA ALA A 23 -22.03 21.39 24.48
C ALA A 23 -20.71 21.89 23.88
N ASP A 24 -20.38 23.16 24.16
CA ASP A 24 -19.11 23.77 23.76
C ASP A 24 -17.93 22.96 24.35
N GLU A 25 -16.85 22.79 23.57
CA GLU A 25 -15.64 22.04 23.90
C GLU A 25 -15.85 20.55 24.26
N ALA A 26 -17.04 20.01 24.12
CA ALA A 26 -17.35 18.63 24.45
C ALA A 26 -17.19 17.70 23.25
N ILE A 27 -16.85 16.44 23.55
CA ILE A 27 -16.63 15.38 22.56
C ILE A 27 -17.84 14.42 22.60
N GLY A 28 -18.34 14.00 21.45
CA GLY A 28 -19.36 12.96 21.34
C GLY A 28 -18.86 11.61 21.91
N GLY A 29 -19.79 10.73 22.28
CA GLY A 29 -19.47 9.43 22.85
C GLY A 29 -18.69 8.53 21.87
N ALA A 30 -17.95 7.56 22.40
CA ALA A 30 -17.23 6.56 21.63
C ALA A 30 -17.91 5.18 21.66
N VAL A 31 -17.82 4.43 20.57
CA VAL A 31 -18.13 2.99 20.53
C VAL A 31 -16.80 2.23 20.58
N CYS A 32 -16.63 1.38 21.60
CA CYS A 32 -15.43 0.57 21.80
C CYS A 32 -15.80 -0.93 21.72
N ILE A 33 -15.17 -1.67 20.80
CA ILE A 33 -15.33 -3.12 20.65
C ILE A 33 -13.97 -3.78 20.83
N VAL A 34 -13.80 -4.54 21.90
CA VAL A 34 -12.53 -5.18 22.28
C VAL A 34 -12.73 -6.67 22.44
N ALA A 35 -11.85 -7.47 21.83
CA ALA A 35 -11.80 -8.90 22.05
C ALA A 35 -11.22 -9.25 23.44
N GLY A 36 -11.50 -10.47 23.93
CA GLY A 36 -11.09 -10.91 25.25
C GLY A 36 -9.57 -10.99 25.43
N HIS A 37 -9.10 -10.68 26.62
CA HIS A 37 -7.70 -10.75 27.01
C HIS A 37 -7.37 -12.16 27.56
N GLY A 38 -6.28 -12.77 27.10
CA GLY A 38 -5.72 -13.98 27.69
C GLY A 38 -4.72 -13.62 28.80
N SER A 39 -4.99 -13.98 30.07
CA SER A 39 -4.23 -13.55 31.24
C SER A 39 -3.47 -14.66 31.97
N SER A 40 -3.40 -15.89 31.41
CA SER A 40 -2.68 -16.99 32.06
C SER A 40 -1.17 -16.69 32.13
N THR A 41 -0.61 -16.78 33.33
CA THR A 41 0.83 -16.61 33.61
C THR A 41 1.57 -17.94 33.75
N TYR A 42 0.92 -19.07 33.47
CA TYR A 42 1.55 -20.39 33.54
C TYR A 42 2.68 -20.51 32.50
N GLY A 43 3.87 -20.93 32.92
CA GLY A 43 5.10 -20.97 32.14
C GLY A 43 5.09 -21.92 30.91
N TYR A 44 4.12 -22.83 30.83
CA TYR A 44 3.87 -23.68 29.68
C TYR A 44 2.41 -23.50 29.23
N GLY A 45 2.20 -22.85 28.07
CA GLY A 45 0.87 -22.64 27.50
C GLY A 45 0.13 -21.41 28.02
N GLY A 46 0.78 -20.24 28.08
CA GLY A 46 0.18 -18.96 28.50
C GLY A 46 -1.12 -18.61 27.77
N GLY A 47 -1.81 -17.56 28.26
CA GLY A 47 -3.10 -17.13 27.71
C GLY A 47 -2.94 -16.35 26.41
N SER A 48 -3.68 -16.73 25.36
CA SER A 48 -3.76 -15.98 24.11
C SER A 48 -4.97 -15.05 24.10
N GLY A 49 -4.82 -13.86 23.48
CA GLY A 49 -5.94 -12.93 23.27
C GLY A 49 -6.93 -13.45 22.21
N GLY A 50 -8.20 -13.07 22.35
CA GLY A 50 -9.24 -13.38 21.37
C GLY A 50 -9.13 -12.54 20.10
N GLY A 51 -9.69 -13.02 18.99
CA GLY A 51 -9.77 -12.27 17.74
C GLY A 51 -11.04 -11.42 17.62
N LEU A 52 -10.97 -10.30 16.92
CA LEU A 52 -12.11 -9.53 16.46
C LEU A 52 -12.30 -9.78 14.96
N TYR A 53 -13.49 -10.25 14.55
CA TYR A 53 -13.83 -10.55 13.16
C TYR A 53 -14.91 -9.58 12.66
N VAL A 54 -14.64 -8.86 11.58
CA VAL A 54 -15.60 -7.98 10.91
C VAL A 54 -15.73 -8.43 9.46
N CYS A 55 -16.91 -8.94 9.08
CA CYS A 55 -17.15 -9.50 7.76
C CYS A 55 -18.41 -8.92 7.15
N GLY A 56 -18.41 -8.69 5.83
CA GLY A 56 -19.65 -8.48 5.07
C GLY A 56 -20.46 -9.76 4.96
N GLY A 57 -21.76 -9.63 4.69
CA GLY A 57 -22.65 -10.77 4.50
C GLY A 57 -22.28 -11.58 3.25
N GLN A 58 -22.50 -12.89 3.30
CA GLN A 58 -22.29 -13.78 2.17
C GLN A 58 -23.58 -13.84 1.31
N ALA A 59 -23.45 -13.73 -0.01
CA ALA A 59 -24.47 -14.08 -0.96
C ALA A 59 -24.33 -15.56 -1.36
N SER A 60 -25.41 -16.32 -1.34
CA SER A 60 -25.44 -17.76 -1.67
C SER A 60 -26.54 -18.10 -2.69
N GLY A 61 -27.09 -17.09 -3.40
CA GLY A 61 -28.03 -17.28 -4.46
C GLY A 61 -27.42 -17.94 -5.71
N LEU A 62 -28.24 -18.22 -6.69
CA LEU A 62 -27.85 -18.85 -7.95
C LEU A 62 -27.88 -17.88 -9.13
N CYS A 63 -28.16 -16.59 -8.88
CA CYS A 63 -28.25 -15.56 -9.90
C CYS A 63 -26.89 -14.87 -10.10
N LYS A 64 -26.23 -15.11 -11.22
CA LYS A 64 -24.87 -14.61 -11.49
C LYS A 64 -24.77 -13.08 -11.58
N GLU A 65 -25.87 -12.39 -11.89
CA GLU A 65 -25.86 -10.95 -12.14
C GLU A 65 -26.27 -10.12 -10.91
N ASP A 66 -27.08 -10.69 -9.98
CA ASP A 66 -27.68 -9.95 -8.87
C ASP A 66 -27.13 -10.36 -7.50
N ASP A 67 -26.49 -11.52 -7.36
CA ASP A 67 -25.98 -12.01 -6.08
C ASP A 67 -24.62 -11.39 -5.74
N VAL A 68 -24.62 -10.32 -4.94
CA VAL A 68 -23.42 -9.60 -4.53
C VAL A 68 -23.21 -9.71 -3.01
N GLY A 69 -22.01 -10.08 -2.59
CA GLY A 69 -21.63 -10.10 -1.17
C GLY A 69 -21.65 -8.73 -0.52
N GLY A 70 -21.92 -8.68 0.79
CA GLY A 70 -22.00 -7.44 1.56
C GLY A 70 -20.64 -6.73 1.69
N ASN A 71 -20.67 -5.41 1.76
CA ASN A 71 -19.49 -4.56 1.90
C ASN A 71 -19.09 -4.38 3.39
N VAL A 72 -17.78 -4.20 3.65
CA VAL A 72 -17.25 -3.64 4.88
C VAL A 72 -16.69 -2.25 4.58
N ARG A 73 -17.12 -1.23 5.31
CA ARG A 73 -16.67 0.17 5.14
C ARG A 73 -16.27 0.76 6.47
N ALA A 74 -15.13 1.45 6.51
CA ALA A 74 -14.66 2.19 7.67
C ALA A 74 -14.13 3.56 7.22
N TYR A 75 -14.52 4.61 7.94
CA TYR A 75 -14.19 6.00 7.61
C TYR A 75 -13.74 6.74 8.86
N GLY A 76 -12.79 7.66 8.72
CA GLY A 76 -12.56 8.71 9.71
C GLY A 76 -13.74 9.70 9.73
N GLY A 77 -13.96 10.38 10.83
CA GLY A 77 -15.00 11.41 10.95
C GLY A 77 -14.72 12.63 10.06
N THR A 78 -15.75 13.30 9.62
CA THR A 78 -15.67 14.55 8.85
C THR A 78 -15.72 15.76 9.78
N ALA A 79 -15.04 16.84 9.43
CA ALA A 79 -15.14 18.14 10.08
C ALA A 79 -15.49 19.21 9.04
N ALA A 80 -16.38 20.14 9.42
CA ALA A 80 -16.84 21.21 8.51
C ALA A 80 -15.80 22.34 8.36
N TYR A 81 -15.05 22.67 9.42
CA TYR A 81 -14.14 23.83 9.49
C TYR A 81 -12.74 23.49 9.97
N SER A 82 -12.43 22.23 10.21
CA SER A 82 -11.14 21.77 10.75
C SER A 82 -10.72 20.48 10.06
N SER A 83 -9.64 19.86 10.55
CA SER A 83 -9.14 18.59 10.01
C SER A 83 -10.08 17.43 10.31
N GLY A 84 -10.30 16.54 9.35
CA GLY A 84 -11.02 15.29 9.54
C GLY A 84 -10.30 14.32 10.47
N GLY A 85 -11.00 13.28 10.91
CA GLY A 85 -10.46 12.23 11.79
C GLY A 85 -9.48 11.32 11.08
N THR A 86 -8.53 10.80 11.86
CA THR A 86 -7.52 9.84 11.38
C THR A 86 -8.08 8.40 11.37
N PHE A 87 -7.63 7.62 10.41
CA PHE A 87 -7.92 6.19 10.31
C PHE A 87 -6.60 5.41 10.39
N ASN A 88 -6.40 4.61 11.46
CA ASN A 88 -5.16 3.89 11.71
C ASN A 88 -5.37 2.38 11.72
N PHE A 89 -4.53 1.65 11.00
CA PHE A 89 -4.35 0.21 11.12
C PHE A 89 -2.92 -0.11 11.54
N VAL A 90 -2.76 -0.77 12.67
CA VAL A 90 -1.45 -1.18 13.19
C VAL A 90 -1.53 -2.62 13.68
N SER A 91 -0.58 -3.47 13.29
CA SER A 91 -0.46 -4.82 13.85
C SER A 91 0.02 -4.78 15.30
N GLY A 92 -0.23 -5.85 16.06
CA GLY A 92 0.26 -5.98 17.43
C GLY A 92 1.80 -6.05 17.47
N TYR A 93 2.41 -5.47 18.50
CA TYR A 93 3.84 -5.59 18.76
C TYR A 93 4.13 -6.71 19.78
N GLY A 94 5.29 -7.35 19.66
CA GLY A 94 5.81 -8.26 20.68
C GLY A 94 6.89 -7.57 21.50
N THR A 95 6.84 -7.69 22.84
CA THR A 95 7.85 -7.08 23.71
C THR A 95 9.20 -7.81 23.69
N LEU A 96 9.20 -9.12 23.46
CA LEU A 96 10.39 -9.97 23.47
C LEU A 96 10.63 -10.70 22.15
N THR A 97 9.64 -10.68 21.24
CA THR A 97 9.68 -11.41 19.97
C THR A 97 9.17 -10.55 18.83
N SER A 98 8.79 -11.17 17.70
CA SER A 98 8.34 -10.47 16.51
C SER A 98 6.97 -9.78 16.68
N SER A 99 6.74 -8.70 15.95
CA SER A 99 5.43 -8.09 15.77
C SER A 99 4.53 -8.95 14.88
N GLY A 100 3.22 -8.66 14.89
CA GLY A 100 2.25 -9.27 13.98
C GLY A 100 2.41 -8.78 12.54
N ILE A 101 1.83 -9.52 11.60
CA ILE A 101 1.79 -9.16 10.17
C ILE A 101 0.57 -8.25 9.91
N PHE A 102 0.76 -7.21 9.11
CA PHE A 102 -0.31 -6.44 8.49
C PHE A 102 -0.43 -6.87 7.01
N ARG A 103 -1.60 -7.41 6.59
CA ARG A 103 -1.82 -7.91 5.23
C ARG A 103 -3.04 -7.25 4.60
N VAL A 104 -2.86 -6.70 3.39
CA VAL A 104 -3.93 -6.24 2.50
C VAL A 104 -3.84 -7.03 1.20
N ALA A 105 -4.92 -7.71 0.83
CA ALA A 105 -4.96 -8.50 -0.39
C ALA A 105 -6.40 -8.57 -0.92
N THR A 106 -6.56 -8.59 -2.23
CA THR A 106 -7.81 -8.99 -2.87
C THR A 106 -7.91 -10.51 -2.94
N ALA A 107 -9.12 -11.05 -2.91
CA ALA A 107 -9.32 -12.47 -3.10
C ALA A 107 -9.04 -12.88 -4.55
N SER A 108 -8.70 -14.15 -4.76
CA SER A 108 -8.62 -14.72 -6.11
C SER A 108 -10.02 -14.78 -6.73
N SER A 109 -10.09 -14.58 -8.05
CA SER A 109 -11.35 -14.77 -8.79
C SER A 109 -11.76 -16.24 -8.85
N GLY A 110 -13.04 -16.47 -9.15
CA GLY A 110 -13.52 -17.79 -9.62
C GLY A 110 -13.02 -18.11 -11.04
N SER A 111 -13.50 -19.22 -11.60
CA SER A 111 -13.07 -19.75 -12.90
C SER A 111 -13.30 -18.80 -14.09
N ASP A 112 -14.30 -17.92 -14.01
CA ASP A 112 -14.75 -17.06 -15.11
C ASP A 112 -14.67 -15.56 -14.78
N GLY A 113 -13.84 -15.16 -13.82
CA GLY A 113 -13.80 -13.78 -13.36
C GLY A 113 -12.39 -13.19 -13.30
N THR A 114 -12.30 -11.89 -13.05
CA THR A 114 -11.05 -11.19 -12.74
C THR A 114 -10.96 -10.92 -11.24
N SER A 115 -9.75 -10.90 -10.68
CA SER A 115 -9.54 -10.50 -9.28
C SER A 115 -9.81 -9.00 -9.07
N GLY A 116 -10.12 -8.62 -7.84
CA GLY A 116 -10.34 -7.21 -7.49
C GLY A 116 -9.05 -6.38 -7.56
N SER A 117 -9.19 -5.06 -7.62
CA SER A 117 -8.08 -4.11 -7.58
C SER A 117 -7.78 -3.66 -6.16
N THR A 118 -6.50 -3.40 -5.83
CA THR A 118 -6.08 -2.67 -4.64
C THR A 118 -5.73 -1.24 -5.04
N ILE A 119 -6.38 -0.23 -4.44
CA ILE A 119 -6.17 1.19 -4.75
C ILE A 119 -5.74 1.90 -3.48
N ALA A 120 -4.52 2.48 -3.48
CA ALA A 120 -4.01 3.34 -2.43
C ALA A 120 -3.65 4.71 -3.04
N ARG A 121 -4.29 5.78 -2.58
CA ARG A 121 -4.05 7.14 -3.07
C ARG A 121 -4.34 8.18 -2.00
N THR A 122 -3.70 9.32 -2.07
CA THR A 122 -4.05 10.50 -1.29
C THR A 122 -5.25 11.22 -1.93
N GLY A 123 -5.97 12.03 -1.14
CA GLY A 123 -7.03 12.89 -1.64
C GLY A 123 -6.48 14.05 -2.48
N SER A 124 -7.33 14.66 -3.30
CA SER A 124 -7.04 15.92 -3.99
C SER A 124 -7.22 17.12 -3.05
N ALA A 125 -6.42 18.17 -3.27
CA ALA A 125 -6.56 19.45 -2.60
C ALA A 125 -7.06 20.51 -3.59
N SER A 126 -8.05 21.31 -3.19
CA SER A 126 -8.55 22.44 -4.01
C SER A 126 -7.68 23.67 -3.85
N PHE A 127 -7.13 23.90 -2.64
CA PHE A 127 -6.18 24.95 -2.31
C PHE A 127 -5.08 24.35 -1.45
N GLY A 128 -3.81 24.58 -1.82
CA GLY A 128 -2.66 24.04 -1.11
C GLY A 128 -2.19 22.70 -1.67
N ASN A 129 -1.32 22.03 -0.95
CA ASN A 129 -0.67 20.81 -1.40
C ASN A 129 -1.52 19.57 -1.07
N SER A 130 -1.52 18.57 -1.95
CA SER A 130 -2.04 17.24 -1.63
C SER A 130 -1.11 16.52 -0.63
N GLY A 131 -1.65 15.51 0.10
CA GLY A 131 -0.85 14.66 0.97
C GLY A 131 0.17 13.84 0.17
N HIS A 132 1.24 13.40 0.83
CA HIS A 132 2.21 12.46 0.25
C HIS A 132 1.83 11.00 0.59
N SER A 133 2.23 10.07 -0.26
CA SER A 133 2.15 8.63 0.00
C SER A 133 3.57 8.10 0.28
N LEU A 134 3.78 7.44 1.42
CA LEU A 134 5.07 6.88 1.82
C LEU A 134 4.98 5.36 1.93
N VAL A 135 5.86 4.66 1.23
CA VAL A 135 6.11 3.21 1.40
C VAL A 135 7.56 3.03 1.82
N SER A 136 7.80 2.50 3.01
CA SER A 136 9.14 2.28 3.54
C SER A 136 9.20 1.02 4.40
N SER A 137 10.33 0.32 4.38
CA SER A 137 10.65 -0.70 5.38
C SER A 137 11.17 -0.04 6.66
N GLY A 138 11.12 -0.78 7.77
CA GLY A 138 11.65 -0.33 9.05
C GLY A 138 13.18 -0.35 9.11
N VAL A 139 13.74 0.39 10.06
CA VAL A 139 15.18 0.39 10.36
C VAL A 139 15.52 -0.76 11.31
N ALA A 140 16.57 -1.51 11.02
CA ALA A 140 17.16 -2.47 11.94
C ALA A 140 18.38 -1.85 12.66
N THR A 141 18.39 -1.91 13.99
CA THR A 141 19.55 -1.44 14.81
C THR A 141 20.70 -2.45 14.84
N VAL A 142 20.36 -3.74 14.84
CA VAL A 142 21.29 -4.85 14.77
C VAL A 142 20.72 -5.86 13.79
N GLY A 143 21.24 -5.91 12.58
CA GLY A 143 20.75 -6.79 11.53
C GLY A 143 20.51 -6.06 10.21
N ILE A 144 19.85 -6.72 9.28
CA ILE A 144 19.58 -6.23 7.92
C ILE A 144 18.21 -5.53 7.91
N GLY A 145 18.09 -4.38 7.25
CA GLY A 145 16.82 -3.71 6.99
C GLY A 145 15.89 -4.59 6.12
N GLY A 146 14.57 -4.35 6.22
CA GLY A 146 13.61 -5.08 5.37
C GLY A 146 13.62 -4.61 3.93
N ASP A 147 13.20 -5.49 3.01
CA ASP A 147 13.09 -5.20 1.58
C ASP A 147 11.73 -4.55 1.24
N ILE A 148 11.67 -3.87 0.10
CA ILE A 148 10.45 -3.47 -0.59
C ILE A 148 10.47 -4.11 -1.97
N ASP A 149 9.54 -5.03 -2.25
CA ASP A 149 9.40 -5.72 -3.53
C ASP A 149 8.14 -5.23 -4.27
N LEU A 150 8.33 -4.73 -5.48
CA LEU A 150 7.27 -4.30 -6.40
C LEU A 150 7.30 -5.19 -7.65
N ALA A 151 6.50 -6.25 -7.62
CA ALA A 151 6.43 -7.23 -8.69
C ALA A 151 5.09 -7.17 -9.42
N VAL A 152 5.11 -7.34 -10.73
CA VAL A 152 3.93 -7.49 -11.58
C VAL A 152 3.73 -8.97 -11.91
N GLY A 153 2.48 -9.46 -11.79
CA GLY A 153 2.15 -10.85 -12.06
C GLY A 153 2.38 -11.25 -13.52
N SER A 154 2.71 -12.52 -13.74
CA SER A 154 2.82 -13.11 -15.08
C SER A 154 1.45 -13.35 -15.72
N GLY A 155 1.40 -13.27 -17.05
CA GLY A 155 0.28 -13.74 -17.87
C GLY A 155 0.72 -14.95 -18.70
N ASP A 156 -0.20 -15.86 -18.97
CA ASP A 156 0.05 -17.10 -19.75
C ASP A 156 -0.53 -17.06 -21.16
N SER A 157 -1.47 -16.17 -21.44
CA SER A 157 -2.19 -16.11 -22.74
C SER A 157 -2.10 -14.76 -23.45
N ALA A 158 -1.42 -13.76 -22.87
CA ALA A 158 -1.23 -12.43 -23.46
C ALA A 158 0.03 -11.76 -22.90
N ALA A 159 0.27 -10.49 -23.23
CA ALA A 159 1.37 -9.72 -22.68
C ALA A 159 1.26 -9.64 -21.14
N GLY A 160 2.40 -9.69 -20.46
CA GLY A 160 2.48 -9.43 -19.00
C GLY A 160 2.03 -8.02 -18.64
N GLY A 161 1.68 -7.79 -17.38
CA GLY A 161 1.35 -6.47 -16.89
C GLY A 161 2.56 -5.53 -16.88
N ALA A 162 2.33 -4.22 -16.75
CA ALA A 162 3.38 -3.21 -16.73
C ALA A 162 3.48 -2.52 -15.35
N LEU A 163 4.70 -2.21 -14.92
CA LEU A 163 4.97 -1.27 -13.83
C LEU A 163 5.26 0.11 -14.44
N SER A 164 4.51 1.15 -14.05
CA SER A 164 4.73 2.52 -14.51
C SER A 164 5.02 3.44 -13.34
N ILE A 165 6.14 4.16 -13.37
CA ILE A 165 6.57 5.17 -12.39
C ILE A 165 6.73 6.50 -13.13
N ARG A 166 6.08 7.57 -12.67
CA ARG A 166 6.09 8.88 -13.31
C ARG A 166 6.24 9.98 -12.26
N GLY A 167 6.97 11.03 -12.60
CA GLY A 167 6.93 12.32 -11.89
C GLY A 167 5.59 13.03 -12.12
N GLY A 168 5.27 14.00 -11.27
CA GLY A 168 4.06 14.81 -11.39
C GLY A 168 4.16 15.79 -12.58
N GLU A 169 3.04 16.07 -13.20
CA GLU A 169 2.89 17.09 -14.22
C GLU A 169 2.62 18.48 -13.58
N THR A 170 3.04 19.54 -14.22
CA THR A 170 2.68 20.92 -13.85
C THR A 170 2.15 21.69 -15.07
N GLU A 171 1.14 22.50 -14.84
CA GLU A 171 0.59 23.44 -15.82
C GLU A 171 1.10 24.88 -15.59
N ASP A 172 1.89 25.09 -14.52
CA ASP A 172 2.47 26.41 -14.20
C ASP A 172 3.63 26.73 -15.15
N ALA A 173 3.54 27.85 -15.85
CA ALA A 173 4.52 28.29 -16.84
C ALA A 173 5.94 28.58 -16.26
N ALA A 174 6.06 28.80 -14.95
CA ALA A 174 7.32 29.09 -14.26
C ALA A 174 7.88 27.89 -13.48
N ALA A 175 7.19 26.75 -13.49
CA ALA A 175 7.57 25.58 -12.72
C ALA A 175 8.00 24.39 -13.60
N CYS A 176 8.78 23.49 -13.02
CA CYS A 176 9.20 22.25 -13.67
C CYS A 176 8.32 21.08 -13.20
N GLY A 177 8.11 20.09 -14.06
CA GLY A 177 7.50 18.81 -13.66
C GLY A 177 8.32 18.12 -12.58
N GLY A 178 7.71 17.20 -11.85
CA GLY A 178 8.34 16.46 -10.76
C GLY A 178 9.35 15.42 -11.27
N ASP A 179 10.40 15.20 -10.48
CA ASP A 179 11.45 14.22 -10.77
C ASP A 179 11.08 12.80 -10.38
N VAL A 180 11.70 11.82 -11.03
CA VAL A 180 11.79 10.43 -10.59
C VAL A 180 13.25 10.12 -10.27
N GLY A 181 13.56 9.87 -8.99
CA GLY A 181 14.92 9.55 -8.52
C GLY A 181 15.07 8.08 -8.15
N LEU A 182 16.03 7.38 -8.76
CA LEU A 182 16.46 6.03 -8.39
C LEU A 182 17.89 6.09 -7.86
N ARG A 183 18.13 5.63 -6.63
CA ARG A 183 19.46 5.69 -5.99
C ARG A 183 19.77 4.37 -5.27
N GLY A 184 20.98 3.86 -5.44
CA GLY A 184 21.54 2.83 -4.56
C GLY A 184 21.79 3.40 -3.15
N GLY A 185 21.73 2.56 -2.14
CA GLY A 185 22.00 2.97 -0.76
C GLY A 185 23.48 3.33 -0.55
N PRO A 186 23.81 4.34 0.27
CA PRO A 186 25.21 4.66 0.60
C PRO A 186 25.78 3.64 1.60
N GLY A 187 27.03 3.25 1.42
CA GLY A 187 27.84 2.64 2.47
C GLY A 187 28.48 3.75 3.32
N THR A 188 28.19 3.80 4.62
CA THR A 188 28.60 4.90 5.51
C THR A 188 29.59 4.50 6.60
N ALA A 189 30.06 3.24 6.63
CA ALA A 189 31.09 2.82 7.57
C ALA A 189 32.41 3.58 7.30
N VAL A 190 33.02 4.08 8.36
CA VAL A 190 34.27 4.88 8.31
C VAL A 190 35.47 4.15 8.92
N ASP A 191 35.29 2.89 9.30
CA ASP A 191 36.35 2.02 9.79
C ASP A 191 37.23 1.51 8.63
N ALA A 192 38.33 0.79 8.99
CA ALA A 192 39.35 0.38 8.01
C ALA A 192 38.82 -0.54 6.89
N GLU A 193 37.67 -1.20 7.09
CA GLU A 193 37.05 -2.05 6.07
C GLU A 193 36.02 -1.26 5.19
N GLY A 194 35.64 -0.06 5.64
CA GLY A 194 34.74 0.84 4.91
C GLY A 194 33.37 0.25 4.62
N GLY A 195 32.50 1.05 4.01
CA GLY A 195 31.19 0.62 3.54
C GLY A 195 31.05 0.83 2.03
N SER A 196 30.69 -0.19 1.28
CA SER A 196 30.45 -0.07 -0.16
C SER A 196 29.03 0.39 -0.44
N GLY A 197 28.83 1.26 -1.44
CA GLY A 197 27.52 1.68 -1.89
C GLY A 197 26.79 0.58 -2.69
N GLY A 198 25.47 0.60 -2.65
CA GLY A 198 24.61 -0.29 -3.43
C GLY A 198 24.51 0.13 -4.89
N ALA A 199 24.33 -0.84 -5.79
CA ALA A 199 24.19 -0.62 -7.23
C ALA A 199 22.70 -0.45 -7.65
N ILE A 200 22.49 0.14 -8.82
CA ILE A 200 21.22 0.16 -9.54
C ILE A 200 21.38 -0.70 -10.79
N TYR A 201 20.50 -1.68 -10.99
CA TYR A 201 20.47 -2.53 -12.17
C TYR A 201 19.25 -2.21 -13.04
N VAL A 202 19.47 -1.87 -14.31
CA VAL A 202 18.41 -1.66 -15.31
C VAL A 202 18.69 -2.56 -16.50
N SER A 203 17.80 -3.51 -16.76
CA SER A 203 17.95 -4.46 -17.88
C SER A 203 16.64 -4.67 -18.62
N GLY A 204 16.71 -4.96 -19.91
CA GLY A 204 15.57 -5.51 -20.66
C GLY A 204 15.27 -6.95 -20.27
N GLY A 205 14.05 -7.41 -20.50
CA GLY A 205 13.64 -8.79 -20.26
C GLY A 205 14.32 -9.78 -21.21
N THR A 206 14.46 -11.03 -20.78
CA THR A 206 15.02 -12.12 -21.60
C THR A 206 13.93 -12.79 -22.44
N ALA A 207 14.24 -13.17 -23.68
CA ALA A 207 13.44 -14.10 -24.47
C ALA A 207 13.93 -15.52 -24.22
N GLY A 208 13.06 -16.44 -23.82
CA GLY A 208 13.39 -17.85 -23.53
C GLY A 208 12.85 -18.84 -24.57
N GLY A 209 12.22 -18.37 -25.63
CA GLY A 209 11.70 -19.20 -26.70
C GLY A 209 12.79 -19.73 -27.65
N CYS A 210 12.41 -20.65 -28.53
CA CYS A 210 13.29 -21.25 -29.56
C CYS A 210 12.97 -20.71 -30.98
N GLY A 211 12.10 -19.70 -31.08
CA GLY A 211 11.68 -19.13 -32.37
C GLY A 211 12.70 -18.14 -32.94
N ALA A 212 12.94 -18.14 -34.22
CA ALA A 212 13.84 -17.20 -34.90
C ALA A 212 13.37 -15.72 -34.79
N THR A 213 12.15 -15.47 -34.33
CA THR A 213 11.53 -14.16 -34.14
C THR A 213 11.55 -13.70 -32.67
N ASP A 214 12.07 -14.52 -31.74
CA ASP A 214 12.13 -14.18 -30.32
C ASP A 214 13.21 -13.13 -30.09
N VAL A 215 12.80 -11.98 -29.56
CA VAL A 215 13.69 -10.84 -29.30
C VAL A 215 13.62 -10.44 -27.84
N GLY A 216 14.76 -10.34 -27.17
CA GLY A 216 14.87 -9.81 -25.82
C GLY A 216 14.42 -8.35 -25.73
N GLY A 217 13.93 -7.96 -24.56
CA GLY A 217 13.49 -6.59 -24.30
C GLY A 217 14.65 -5.59 -24.29
N SER A 218 14.41 -4.36 -24.74
CA SER A 218 15.40 -3.29 -24.73
C SER A 218 15.35 -2.48 -23.43
N ALA A 219 16.50 -2.03 -22.93
CA ALA A 219 16.61 -0.90 -22.00
C ALA A 219 16.90 0.37 -22.81
N ARG A 220 16.10 1.43 -22.64
CA ARG A 220 16.22 2.68 -23.41
C ARG A 220 16.21 3.88 -22.48
N LEU A 221 17.10 4.83 -22.72
CA LEU A 221 17.16 6.13 -22.08
C LEU A 221 16.97 7.22 -23.14
N TYR A 222 16.13 8.19 -22.85
CA TYR A 222 15.89 9.33 -23.72
C TYR A 222 15.95 10.62 -22.90
N GLY A 223 16.58 11.66 -23.41
CA GLY A 223 16.42 13.02 -22.93
C GLY A 223 14.99 13.51 -23.19
N GLY A 224 14.53 14.49 -22.42
CA GLY A 224 13.21 15.09 -22.62
C GLY A 224 13.11 15.85 -23.93
N PHE A 225 11.96 15.83 -24.56
CA PHE A 225 11.68 16.62 -25.78
C PHE A 225 11.19 18.02 -25.39
N SER A 226 11.63 19.05 -26.12
CA SER A 226 11.08 20.41 -26.06
C SER A 226 10.50 20.79 -27.40
N GLN A 227 9.36 21.47 -27.41
CA GLN A 227 8.68 21.87 -28.65
C GLN A 227 9.33 23.10 -29.31
N GLU A 228 9.81 24.07 -28.50
CA GLU A 228 10.41 25.31 -28.98
C GLU A 228 11.75 25.64 -28.32
N GLY A 229 12.14 24.95 -27.26
CA GLY A 229 13.37 25.15 -26.51
C GLY A 229 14.40 24.04 -26.74
N VAL A 230 15.36 23.95 -25.82
CA VAL A 230 16.38 22.89 -25.82
C VAL A 230 15.85 21.63 -25.15
N GLY A 231 16.01 20.48 -25.78
CA GLY A 231 15.68 19.17 -25.16
C GLY A 231 16.60 18.88 -23.99
N GLY A 232 16.19 17.94 -23.13
CA GLY A 232 16.98 17.49 -21.98
C GLY A 232 18.11 16.56 -22.37
N ASP A 233 19.22 16.62 -21.65
CA ASP A 233 20.41 15.81 -21.87
C ASP A 233 20.32 14.44 -21.17
N ILE A 234 21.14 13.50 -21.65
CA ILE A 234 21.50 12.27 -20.96
C ILE A 234 22.95 12.40 -20.49
N ASP A 235 23.17 12.47 -19.18
CA ASP A 235 24.50 12.58 -18.58
C ASP A 235 24.87 11.25 -17.90
N LEU A 236 25.89 10.58 -18.43
CA LEU A 236 26.42 9.31 -17.92
C LEU A 236 27.84 9.56 -17.43
N ARG A 237 28.07 9.48 -16.12
CA ARG A 237 29.37 9.71 -15.50
C ARG A 237 29.82 8.49 -14.69
N SER A 238 31.10 8.16 -14.76
CA SER A 238 31.72 7.23 -13.81
C SER A 238 31.88 7.91 -12.43
N GLY A 239 31.93 7.09 -11.38
CA GLY A 239 32.34 7.57 -10.05
C GLY A 239 33.77 8.17 -10.11
N TRP A 240 34.05 9.10 -9.22
CA TRP A 240 35.36 9.72 -9.07
C TRP A 240 35.92 9.43 -7.69
N GLU A 241 37.22 9.25 -7.60
CA GLU A 241 37.96 9.06 -6.37
C GLU A 241 38.38 10.44 -5.83
N ARG A 242 38.23 10.65 -4.54
CA ARG A 242 38.77 11.83 -3.88
C ARG A 242 40.24 11.48 -3.53
N GLU A 243 41.19 12.06 -4.24
CA GLU A 243 42.57 12.06 -3.78
C GLU A 243 42.69 12.91 -2.50
N PHE A 244 43.24 12.37 -1.45
CA PHE A 244 43.57 13.03 -0.18
C PHE A 244 44.98 13.58 -0.23
#